data_d9d7e019c3e1fd2bd0d46b34c366dbe8
#
_entry.id   d9d7e019c3e1fd2bd0d46b34c366dbe8
#
_cell.length_a   1.000
_cell.length_b   1.000
_cell.length_c   1.000
_cell.angle_alpha   90.00
_cell.angle_beta   90.00
_cell.angle_gamma   90.00
#
_symmetry.space_group_name_H-M   'P 1'
#
loop_
_entity.id
_entity.type
_entity.pdbx_description
1 polymer ?
#
loop_
_entity_poly.entity_id
_entity_poly.type
_entity_poly.pdbx_seq_one_letter_code
_entity_poly.pdbx_strand_id
1 'polypeptide(L)'
;LLVEEIREAILKSEAVKVYVCNVMTQPGETDGYGALEHVKALIDHVGKQFLDYVIVNDEKITAEQLKQYYAEGAMPVTPDVEKIRKLGITVVPASLISKNDLVRHDPRKLARTLIMLIYRLRLFGRGVQFFDYIFMRHGLNTMDRDVSGNGKK
;
A
#
# COMPACT_ATOMS: atom_id res chain seq x y z
N LEU A 1 16.17 -1.93 4.89
CA LEU A 1 17.32 -1.13 4.39
C LEU A 1 18.55 -1.21 5.32
N LEU A 2 18.82 -2.39 5.85
CA LEU A 2 19.95 -2.60 6.79
C LEU A 2 21.32 -2.55 6.09
N VAL A 3 21.37 -2.79 4.77
CA VAL A 3 22.61 -2.76 3.99
C VAL A 3 22.82 -1.34 3.48
N GLU A 4 23.94 -0.73 3.85
CA GLU A 4 24.23 0.68 3.58
C GLU A 4 24.31 0.98 2.09
N GLU A 5 24.99 0.14 1.32
CA GLU A 5 25.13 0.29 -0.12
C GLU A 5 23.78 0.24 -0.86
N ILE A 6 22.83 -0.59 -0.39
CA ILE A 6 21.47 -0.65 -0.93
C ILE A 6 20.72 0.64 -0.60
N ARG A 7 20.83 1.12 0.64
CA ARG A 7 20.24 2.38 1.08
C ARG A 7 20.73 3.55 0.22
N GLU A 8 22.05 3.65 0.04
CA GLU A 8 22.62 4.69 -0.80
C GLU A 8 22.20 4.60 -2.26
N ALA A 9 22.17 3.40 -2.84
CA ALA A 9 21.70 3.19 -4.22
C ALA A 9 20.24 3.65 -4.39
N ILE A 10 19.37 3.34 -3.43
CA ILE A 10 17.97 3.81 -3.42
C ILE A 10 17.91 5.33 -3.35
N LEU A 11 18.71 5.95 -2.48
CA LEU A 11 18.74 7.40 -2.32
C LEU A 11 19.26 8.14 -3.55
N LYS A 12 20.26 7.58 -4.23
CA LYS A 12 20.86 8.13 -5.45
C LYS A 12 19.98 7.92 -6.68
N SER A 13 19.08 6.93 -6.65
CA SER A 13 18.20 6.63 -7.78
C SER A 13 17.19 7.76 -8.01
N GLU A 14 16.98 8.13 -9.27
CA GLU A 14 15.90 9.05 -9.70
C GLU A 14 14.55 8.33 -9.91
N ALA A 15 14.52 7.01 -9.76
CA ALA A 15 13.30 6.24 -9.86
C ALA A 15 12.28 6.65 -8.79
N VAL A 16 11.01 6.48 -9.09
CA VAL A 16 9.92 6.67 -8.12
C VAL A 16 10.02 5.61 -7.03
N LYS A 17 10.05 6.04 -5.77
CA LYS A 17 10.10 5.16 -4.61
C LYS A 17 8.70 4.93 -4.08
N VAL A 18 8.27 3.69 -4.16
CA VAL A 18 6.94 3.25 -3.69
C VAL A 18 7.12 2.26 -2.55
N TYR A 19 6.53 2.55 -1.41
CA TYR A 19 6.43 1.62 -0.30
C TYR A 19 5.05 0.95 -0.31
N VAL A 20 5.00 -0.37 -0.26
CA VAL A 20 3.79 -1.16 -0.06
C VAL A 20 3.70 -1.54 1.40
N CYS A 21 2.75 -0.95 2.12
CA CYS A 21 2.62 -1.13 3.56
C CYS A 21 2.01 -2.50 3.89
N ASN A 22 2.48 -3.13 4.95
CA ASN A 22 1.91 -4.37 5.46
C ASN A 22 0.42 -4.22 5.76
N VAL A 23 -0.35 -5.30 5.59
CA VAL A 23 -1.79 -5.34 5.93
C VAL A 23 -1.99 -5.65 7.40
N MET A 24 -1.13 -6.50 7.97
CA MET A 24 -1.15 -6.93 9.37
C MET A 24 0.16 -6.60 10.05
N THR A 25 0.12 -6.34 11.35
CA THR A 25 1.32 -6.26 12.18
C THR A 25 1.97 -7.63 12.33
N GLN A 26 3.25 -7.65 12.68
CA GLN A 26 4.00 -8.86 13.03
C GLN A 26 4.33 -8.79 14.51
N PRO A 27 3.81 -9.72 15.33
CA PRO A 27 4.06 -9.76 16.76
C PRO A 27 5.55 -9.81 17.10
N GLY A 28 5.98 -8.97 18.02
CA GLY A 28 7.39 -8.80 18.40
C GLY A 28 8.22 -7.90 17.48
N GLU A 29 7.70 -7.49 16.31
CA GLU A 29 8.43 -6.63 15.37
C GLU A 29 7.71 -5.28 15.15
N THR A 30 6.41 -5.31 14.90
CA THR A 30 5.64 -4.11 14.54
C THR A 30 4.37 -3.97 15.38
N ASP A 31 4.44 -4.34 16.65
CA ASP A 31 3.32 -4.25 17.58
C ASP A 31 2.81 -2.81 17.69
N GLY A 32 1.52 -2.64 17.47
CA GLY A 32 0.87 -1.33 17.53
C GLY A 32 1.18 -0.39 16.36
N TYR A 33 1.91 -0.85 15.32
CA TYR A 33 2.20 -0.03 14.15
C TYR A 33 0.95 0.16 13.28
N GLY A 34 0.64 1.43 12.96
CA GLY A 34 -0.14 1.80 11.79
C GLY A 34 0.78 2.05 10.58
N ALA A 35 0.21 2.41 9.45
CA ALA A 35 0.98 2.72 8.25
C ALA A 35 1.92 3.94 8.46
N LEU A 36 1.54 4.89 9.32
CA LEU A 36 2.39 6.02 9.68
C LEU A 36 3.66 5.56 10.39
N GLU A 37 3.56 4.65 11.37
CA GLU A 37 4.70 4.16 12.14
C GLU A 37 5.66 3.36 11.24
N HIS A 38 5.13 2.54 10.33
CA HIS A 38 5.93 1.87 9.29
C HIS A 38 6.70 2.87 8.41
N VAL A 39 6.04 3.93 7.94
CA VAL A 39 6.67 4.97 7.13
C VAL A 39 7.74 5.72 7.92
N LYS A 40 7.44 6.10 9.17
CA LYS A 40 8.41 6.77 10.03
C LYS A 40 9.64 5.90 10.30
N ALA A 41 9.46 4.63 10.62
CA ALA A 41 10.58 3.70 10.82
C ALA A 41 11.50 3.63 9.61
N LEU A 42 10.96 3.64 8.38
CA LEU A 42 11.76 3.69 7.15
C LEU A 42 12.51 5.02 7.01
N ILE A 43 11.84 6.15 7.26
CA ILE A 43 12.44 7.48 7.16
C ILE A 43 13.56 7.65 8.19
N ASP A 44 13.30 7.25 9.43
CA ASP A 44 14.26 7.36 10.54
C ASP A 44 15.50 6.50 10.26
N HIS A 45 15.29 5.29 9.75
CA HIS A 45 16.39 4.38 9.40
C HIS A 45 17.24 4.90 8.23
N VAL A 46 16.63 5.60 7.28
CA VAL A 46 17.32 6.19 6.12
C VAL A 46 17.94 7.55 6.48
N GLY A 47 17.41 8.24 7.50
CA GLY A 47 17.86 9.54 7.97
C GLY A 47 17.27 10.72 7.22
N LYS A 48 16.39 10.49 6.23
CA LYS A 48 15.65 11.54 5.51
C LYS A 48 14.43 10.99 4.79
N GLN A 49 13.47 11.86 4.49
CA GLN A 49 12.33 11.52 3.64
C GLN A 49 12.82 11.20 2.22
N PHE A 50 12.41 10.04 1.68
CA PHE A 50 12.83 9.54 0.37
C PHE A 50 11.69 8.87 -0.41
N LEU A 51 10.54 8.62 0.22
CA LEU A 51 9.39 7.97 -0.39
C LEU A 51 8.57 8.97 -1.20
N ASP A 52 8.21 8.60 -2.41
CA ASP A 52 7.27 9.35 -3.24
C ASP A 52 5.83 8.89 -2.98
N TYR A 53 5.62 7.58 -2.85
CA TYR A 53 4.30 6.95 -2.68
C TYR A 53 4.30 5.90 -1.60
N VAL A 54 3.14 5.80 -0.93
CA VAL A 54 2.84 4.69 -0.02
C VAL A 54 1.51 4.07 -0.44
N ILE A 55 1.50 2.78 -0.73
CA ILE A 55 0.28 2.01 -1.00
C ILE A 55 -0.17 1.39 0.31
N VAL A 56 -1.42 1.64 0.70
CA VAL A 56 -2.02 1.12 1.93
C VAL A 56 -3.31 0.36 1.61
N ASN A 57 -3.60 -0.68 2.40
CA ASN A 57 -4.88 -1.35 2.28
C ASN A 57 -5.98 -0.51 2.94
N ASP A 58 -7.07 -0.23 2.22
CA ASP A 58 -8.28 0.43 2.73
C ASP A 58 -9.50 -0.51 2.80
N GLU A 59 -9.33 -1.77 2.40
CA GLU A 59 -10.38 -2.78 2.49
C GLU A 59 -10.57 -3.24 3.93
N LYS A 60 -11.82 -3.32 4.36
CA LYS A 60 -12.16 -3.85 5.69
C LYS A 60 -11.91 -5.36 5.74
N ILE A 61 -11.20 -5.79 6.77
CA ILE A 61 -10.95 -7.20 7.06
C ILE A 61 -12.15 -7.71 7.89
N THR A 62 -12.68 -8.86 7.54
CA THR A 62 -13.81 -9.44 8.26
C THR A 62 -13.37 -9.98 9.63
N ALA A 63 -14.31 -10.03 10.59
CA ALA A 63 -14.03 -10.58 11.90
C ALA A 63 -13.57 -12.05 11.85
N GLU A 64 -14.08 -12.81 10.87
CA GLU A 64 -13.70 -14.20 10.65
C GLU A 64 -12.23 -14.32 10.21
N GLN A 65 -11.82 -13.51 9.25
CA GLN A 65 -10.43 -13.45 8.79
C GLN A 65 -9.47 -13.01 9.91
N LEU A 66 -9.92 -12.12 10.82
CA LEU A 66 -9.11 -11.62 11.92
C LEU A 66 -8.95 -12.60 13.07
N LYS A 67 -9.87 -13.57 13.22
CA LYS A 67 -9.89 -14.47 14.38
C LYS A 67 -8.55 -15.20 14.60
N GLN A 68 -7.96 -15.72 13.54
CA GLN A 68 -6.68 -16.41 13.61
C GLN A 68 -5.53 -15.44 13.99
N TYR A 69 -5.49 -14.27 13.37
CA TYR A 69 -4.44 -13.29 13.62
C TYR A 69 -4.47 -12.71 15.02
N TYR A 70 -5.65 -12.47 15.57
CA TYR A 70 -5.80 -12.03 16.97
C TYR A 70 -5.29 -13.08 17.97
N ALA A 71 -5.48 -14.37 17.68
CA ALA A 71 -4.95 -15.45 18.50
C ALA A 71 -3.41 -15.47 18.51
N GLU A 72 -2.78 -14.98 17.45
CA GLU A 72 -1.33 -14.86 17.30
C GLU A 72 -0.81 -13.48 17.76
N GLY A 73 -1.68 -12.56 18.21
CA GLY A 73 -1.31 -11.22 18.64
C GLY A 73 -1.15 -10.21 17.49
N ALA A 74 -1.41 -10.60 16.24
CA ALA A 74 -1.32 -9.69 15.10
C ALA A 74 -2.59 -8.85 14.95
N MET A 75 -2.42 -7.59 14.56
CA MET A 75 -3.50 -6.62 14.39
C MET A 75 -3.50 -6.03 12.97
N PRO A 76 -4.66 -5.59 12.45
CA PRO A 76 -4.70 -4.85 11.19
C PRO A 76 -3.91 -3.54 11.28
N VAL A 77 -3.12 -3.26 10.25
CA VAL A 77 -2.43 -1.98 10.11
C VAL A 77 -3.43 -0.90 9.71
N THR A 78 -3.55 0.15 10.52
CA THR A 78 -4.37 1.33 10.20
C THR A 78 -3.78 2.09 9.01
N PRO A 79 -4.57 2.53 8.02
CA PRO A 79 -4.03 3.18 6.80
C PRO A 79 -3.39 4.56 7.02
N ASP A 80 -3.76 5.29 8.07
CA ASP A 80 -3.21 6.61 8.47
C ASP A 80 -3.05 7.64 7.33
N VAL A 81 -3.91 7.60 6.31
CA VAL A 81 -3.78 8.32 5.05
C VAL A 81 -3.44 9.80 5.24
N GLU A 82 -4.23 10.51 6.04
CA GLU A 82 -4.05 11.96 6.23
C GLU A 82 -2.79 12.31 7.03
N LYS A 83 -2.39 11.44 7.94
CA LYS A 83 -1.16 11.63 8.72
C LYS A 83 0.09 11.47 7.84
N ILE A 84 0.08 10.48 6.94
CA ILE A 84 1.19 10.25 6.00
C ILE A 84 1.27 11.37 4.97
N ARG A 85 0.13 11.86 4.46
CA ARG A 85 0.09 13.01 3.53
C ARG A 85 0.75 14.26 4.10
N LYS A 86 0.63 14.49 5.42
CA LYS A 86 1.29 15.62 6.09
C LYS A 86 2.84 15.53 6.05
N LEU A 87 3.39 14.36 5.78
CA LEU A 87 4.84 14.18 5.54
C LEU A 87 5.27 14.50 4.11
N GLY A 88 4.35 14.96 3.25
CA GLY A 88 4.61 15.23 1.83
C GLY A 88 4.63 13.98 0.95
N ILE A 89 4.12 12.84 1.44
CA ILE A 89 4.10 11.58 0.72
C ILE A 89 2.70 11.36 0.12
N THR A 90 2.65 10.95 -1.14
CA THR A 90 1.38 10.60 -1.79
C THR A 90 0.92 9.21 -1.31
N VAL A 91 -0.28 9.15 -0.72
CA VAL A 91 -0.86 7.88 -0.27
C VAL A 91 -1.84 7.36 -1.31
N VAL A 92 -1.70 6.09 -1.65
CA VAL A 92 -2.55 5.34 -2.58
C VAL A 92 -3.33 4.29 -1.77
N PRO A 93 -4.54 4.61 -1.29
CA PRO A 93 -5.40 3.62 -0.67
C PRO A 93 -5.95 2.68 -1.74
N ALA A 94 -5.91 1.38 -1.50
CA ALA A 94 -6.38 0.37 -2.43
C ALA A 94 -6.92 -0.87 -1.71
N SER A 95 -7.87 -1.53 -2.35
CA SER A 95 -8.39 -2.82 -1.89
C SER A 95 -7.36 -3.90 -2.24
N LEU A 96 -6.56 -4.33 -1.26
CA LEU A 96 -5.38 -5.18 -1.49
C LEU A 96 -5.50 -6.59 -0.93
N ILE A 97 -6.56 -6.90 -0.16
CA ILE A 97 -6.65 -8.15 0.58
C ILE A 97 -7.05 -9.31 -0.34
N SER A 98 -6.39 -10.45 -0.17
CA SER A 98 -6.81 -11.71 -0.76
C SER A 98 -8.14 -12.19 -0.12
N LYS A 99 -9.00 -12.80 -0.92
CA LYS A 99 -10.23 -13.44 -0.43
C LYS A 99 -10.01 -14.81 0.21
N ASN A 100 -8.77 -15.29 0.21
CA ASN A 100 -8.40 -16.57 0.83
C ASN A 100 -8.29 -16.42 2.36
N ASP A 101 -8.14 -17.53 3.07
CA ASP A 101 -8.13 -17.60 4.53
C ASP A 101 -7.04 -16.75 5.20
N LEU A 102 -5.95 -16.44 4.48
CA LEU A 102 -4.86 -15.62 5.01
C LEU A 102 -4.99 -14.16 4.55
N VAL A 103 -4.92 -13.24 5.51
CA VAL A 103 -4.90 -11.79 5.25
C VAL A 103 -3.53 -11.38 4.69
N ARG A 104 -3.40 -11.44 3.37
CA ARG A 104 -2.20 -11.07 2.61
C ARG A 104 -2.58 -10.15 1.47
N HIS A 105 -1.59 -9.48 0.91
CA HIS A 105 -1.80 -8.81 -0.37
C HIS A 105 -2.21 -9.82 -1.45
N ASP A 106 -3.30 -9.53 -2.13
CA ASP A 106 -3.65 -10.21 -3.37
C ASP A 106 -2.67 -9.77 -4.47
N PRO A 107 -1.88 -10.70 -5.06
CA PRO A 107 -0.87 -10.33 -6.05
C PRO A 107 -1.45 -9.64 -7.28
N ARG A 108 -2.68 -10.01 -7.70
CA ARG A 108 -3.34 -9.43 -8.86
C ARG A 108 -3.82 -8.01 -8.57
N LYS A 109 -4.44 -7.79 -7.39
CA LYS A 109 -4.88 -6.47 -6.94
C LYS A 109 -3.67 -5.53 -6.78
N LEU A 110 -2.60 -5.99 -6.15
CA LEU A 110 -1.38 -5.21 -5.97
C LEU A 110 -0.72 -4.87 -7.32
N ALA A 111 -0.55 -5.86 -8.21
CA ALA A 111 0.00 -5.64 -9.53
C ALA A 111 -0.82 -4.63 -10.33
N ARG A 112 -2.16 -4.73 -10.30
CA ARG A 112 -3.06 -3.77 -10.95
C ARG A 112 -2.85 -2.36 -10.39
N THR A 113 -2.79 -2.21 -9.06
CA THR A 113 -2.55 -0.90 -8.41
C THR A 113 -1.22 -0.29 -8.84
N LEU A 114 -0.15 -1.07 -8.89
CA LEU A 114 1.17 -0.62 -9.34
C LEU A 114 1.16 -0.23 -10.83
N ILE A 115 0.55 -1.03 -11.70
CA ILE A 115 0.43 -0.74 -13.14
C ILE A 115 -0.35 0.56 -13.37
N MET A 116 -1.45 0.76 -12.66
CA MET A 116 -2.25 1.99 -12.75
C MET A 116 -1.45 3.20 -12.26
N LEU A 117 -0.69 3.07 -11.18
CA LEU A 117 0.20 4.11 -10.69
C LEU A 117 1.28 4.48 -11.73
N ILE A 118 1.94 3.47 -12.33
CA ILE A 118 2.96 3.67 -13.36
C ILE A 118 2.36 4.37 -14.60
N TYR A 119 1.22 3.87 -15.08
CA TYR A 119 0.53 4.45 -16.24
C TYR A 119 0.20 5.92 -16.01
N ARG A 120 -0.30 6.24 -14.83
CA ARG A 120 -0.62 7.59 -14.43
C ARG A 120 0.62 8.50 -14.36
N LEU A 121 1.71 8.02 -13.75
CA LEU A 121 2.97 8.77 -13.68
C LEU A 121 3.51 9.12 -15.07
N ARG A 122 3.31 8.23 -16.04
CA ARG A 122 3.68 8.48 -17.44
C ARG A 122 2.82 9.53 -18.12
N LEU A 123 1.51 9.57 -17.81
CA LEU A 123 0.57 10.51 -18.45
C LEU A 123 0.62 11.91 -17.85
N PHE A 124 0.75 12.02 -16.54
CA PHE A 124 0.52 13.27 -15.79
C PHE A 124 1.74 13.76 -15.00
N GLY A 125 2.81 12.98 -14.95
CA GLY A 125 4.00 13.32 -14.16
C GLY A 125 3.79 13.17 -12.65
N ARG A 126 4.78 13.63 -11.86
CA ARG A 126 4.80 13.46 -10.38
C ARG A 126 3.91 14.46 -9.62
N GLY A 127 3.30 15.44 -10.28
CA GLY A 127 2.79 16.67 -9.63
C GLY A 127 1.28 16.77 -9.33
N VAL A 128 0.47 15.75 -9.60
CA VAL A 128 -1.01 15.88 -9.49
C VAL A 128 -1.54 15.12 -8.29
N GLN A 129 -1.80 15.82 -7.17
CA GLN A 129 -2.16 15.18 -5.89
C GLN A 129 -3.66 14.98 -5.62
N PHE A 130 -4.56 15.77 -6.20
CA PHE A 130 -5.95 15.84 -5.70
C PHE A 130 -6.98 14.99 -6.47
N PHE A 131 -6.85 14.86 -7.78
CA PHE A 131 -7.80 14.05 -8.58
C PHE A 131 -7.56 12.54 -8.51
N ASP A 132 -6.53 12.12 -7.83
CA ASP A 132 -5.94 10.81 -7.84
C ASP A 132 -6.78 9.73 -7.16
N TYR A 133 -7.36 10.06 -6.04
CA TYR A 133 -8.14 9.14 -5.21
C TYR A 133 -9.45 8.71 -5.90
N ILE A 134 -10.13 9.65 -6.54
CA ILE A 134 -11.44 9.38 -7.17
C ILE A 134 -11.27 8.50 -8.40
N PHE A 135 -10.25 8.75 -9.21
CA PHE A 135 -10.03 8.01 -10.46
C PHE A 135 -9.57 6.56 -10.22
N MET A 136 -8.69 6.33 -9.24
CA MET A 136 -8.27 4.96 -8.89
C MET A 136 -9.42 4.13 -8.33
N ARG A 137 -10.26 4.71 -7.47
CA ARG A 137 -11.40 4.01 -6.88
C ARG A 137 -12.50 3.68 -7.89
N HIS A 138 -12.76 4.56 -8.86
CA HIS A 138 -13.75 4.32 -9.93
C HIS A 138 -13.20 3.43 -11.05
N GLY A 139 -11.96 3.59 -11.46
CA GLY A 139 -11.33 2.76 -12.50
C GLY A 139 -11.16 1.29 -12.08
N LEU A 140 -10.92 1.04 -10.80
CA LEU A 140 -10.82 -0.33 -10.26
C LEU A 140 -12.19 -1.04 -10.21
N ASN A 141 -13.27 -0.31 -9.92
CA ASN A 141 -14.62 -0.87 -9.85
C ASN A 141 -15.24 -1.20 -11.22
N THR A 142 -14.86 -0.51 -12.28
CA THR A 142 -15.38 -0.78 -13.64
C THR A 142 -14.73 -2.00 -14.27
N MET A 143 -13.44 -2.26 -14.01
CA MET A 143 -12.75 -3.43 -14.56
C MET A 143 -13.13 -4.76 -13.89
N ASP A 144 -13.58 -4.76 -12.64
CA ASP A 144 -14.07 -5.99 -11.98
C ASP A 144 -15.44 -6.48 -12.51
N ARG A 145 -16.21 -5.61 -13.16
CA ARG A 145 -17.51 -5.99 -13.75
C ARG A 145 -17.36 -6.72 -15.08
N ASP A 146 -16.33 -6.43 -15.86
CA ASP A 146 -16.12 -7.02 -17.17
C ASP A 146 -15.53 -8.44 -17.12
N VAL A 147 -14.83 -8.81 -16.02
CA VAL A 147 -14.23 -10.15 -15.87
C VAL A 147 -15.23 -11.18 -15.31
N SER A 148 -16.30 -10.76 -14.65
CA SER A 148 -17.32 -11.66 -14.09
C SER A 148 -18.47 -11.99 -15.08
N GLY A 149 -18.51 -11.33 -16.23
CA GLY A 149 -19.61 -11.45 -17.21
C GLY A 149 -19.45 -12.56 -18.26
N ASN A 150 -18.31 -13.24 -18.39
CA ASN A 150 -18.03 -14.15 -19.51
C ASN A 150 -17.84 -15.64 -19.11
N GLY A 151 -18.63 -16.12 -18.17
CA GLY A 151 -18.60 -17.50 -17.68
C GLY A 151 -19.94 -18.22 -17.65
N LYS A 152 -20.82 -17.98 -18.67
CA LYS A 152 -22.00 -18.82 -18.95
C LYS A 152 -22.24 -18.89 -20.44
N LYS A 153 -21.71 -19.89 -21.06
CA LYS A 153 -22.30 -20.64 -22.18
C LYS A 153 -21.77 -22.05 -22.15
#